data_f9707213d3f362412c30572f732ec116
#
_entry.id   f9707213d3f362412c30572f732ec116
#
_cell.length_a   1.000
_cell.length_b   1.000
_cell.length_c   1.000
_cell.angle_alpha   90.00
_cell.angle_beta   90.00
_cell.angle_gamma   90.00
#
_symmetry.space_group_name_H-M   'P 1'
#
loop_
_entity.id
_entity.type
_entity.pdbx_description
1 polymer ?
#
loop_
_entity_poly.entity_id
_entity_poly.type
_entity_poly.pdbx_seq_one_letter_code
_entity_poly.pdbx_strand_id
1 'polypeptide(L)'
;MVYMRGQRQDYDLWAQMGCRGWSYEEVLPYFRKAEKNQRGANEFHGADGPLEVSDLRDVPPLYYAFRAAGQEMGMPLNPEFNGAEHEGIGLSQTTAGGG
;
A
#
# COMPACT_ATOMS: atom_id res chain seq x y z
N MET A 1 -0.31 -1.13 -13.02
CA MET A 1 -0.95 0.01 -12.32
C MET A 1 -0.47 0.07 -10.88
N VAL A 2 -0.41 1.25 -10.34
CA VAL A 2 -0.07 1.44 -8.93
C VAL A 2 -1.15 0.82 -8.04
N TYR A 3 -0.73 0.06 -7.02
CA TYR A 3 -1.65 -0.51 -6.04
C TYR A 3 -1.65 0.36 -4.78
N MET A 4 -2.74 1.06 -4.55
CA MET A 4 -2.90 1.97 -3.41
C MET A 4 -4.30 1.82 -2.83
N ARG A 5 -4.36 1.58 -1.52
CA ARG A 5 -5.63 1.55 -0.78
C ARG A 5 -5.96 2.92 -0.23
N GLY A 6 -7.20 3.12 0.17
CA GLY A 6 -7.55 4.27 0.98
C GLY A 6 -6.88 4.19 2.35
N GLN A 7 -6.82 5.32 3.03
CA GLN A 7 -6.27 5.40 4.38
C GLN A 7 -7.28 4.89 5.40
N ARG A 8 -6.79 4.50 6.59
CA ARG A 8 -7.64 4.06 7.70
C ARG A 8 -8.78 5.06 7.96
N GLN A 9 -8.45 6.34 7.96
CA GLN A 9 -9.40 7.39 8.25
C GLN A 9 -10.54 7.47 7.23
N ASP A 10 -10.28 7.13 5.98
CA ASP A 10 -11.30 7.15 4.93
C ASP A 10 -12.41 6.15 5.23
N TYR A 11 -12.03 4.92 5.56
CA TYR A 11 -13.00 3.85 5.87
C TYR A 11 -13.71 4.09 7.21
N ASP A 12 -12.96 4.55 8.20
CA ASP A 12 -13.55 4.85 9.52
C ASP A 12 -14.56 5.97 9.42
N LEU A 13 -14.32 6.96 8.56
CA LEU A 13 -15.29 8.02 8.28
C LEU A 13 -16.57 7.45 7.64
N TRP A 14 -16.42 6.54 6.68
CA TRP A 14 -17.58 5.90 6.06
C TRP A 14 -18.42 5.16 7.10
N ALA A 15 -17.77 4.45 8.02
CA ALA A 15 -18.47 3.75 9.09
C ALA A 15 -19.23 4.74 9.99
N GLN A 16 -18.62 5.87 10.34
CA GLN A 16 -19.27 6.92 11.14
C GLN A 16 -20.46 7.54 10.43
N MET A 17 -20.44 7.58 9.10
CA MET A 17 -21.55 8.09 8.30
C MET A 17 -22.68 7.09 8.12
N GLY A 18 -22.59 5.91 8.73
CA GLY A 18 -23.65 4.91 8.73
C GLY A 18 -23.40 3.71 7.80
N CYS A 19 -22.22 3.64 7.17
CA CYS A 19 -21.86 2.50 6.31
C CYS A 19 -21.33 1.35 7.19
N ARG A 20 -22.25 0.52 7.68
CA ARG A 20 -21.89 -0.61 8.53
C ARG A 20 -21.05 -1.62 7.76
N GLY A 21 -20.02 -2.17 8.41
CA GLY A 21 -19.12 -3.13 7.80
C GLY A 21 -18.00 -2.51 6.97
N TRP A 22 -17.87 -1.19 6.97
CA TRP A 22 -16.91 -0.46 6.14
C TRP A 22 -15.82 0.28 6.93
N SER A 23 -15.69 0.03 8.24
CA SER A 23 -14.54 0.54 8.98
C SER A 23 -13.26 -0.11 8.46
N TYR A 24 -12.11 0.52 8.71
CA TYR A 24 -10.84 -0.03 8.25
C TYR A 24 -10.61 -1.46 8.74
N GLU A 25 -10.87 -1.72 10.01
CA GLU A 25 -10.67 -3.06 10.57
C GLU A 25 -11.62 -4.10 9.97
N GLU A 26 -12.81 -3.67 9.54
CA GLU A 26 -13.78 -4.56 8.92
C GLU A 26 -13.45 -4.85 7.46
N VAL A 27 -12.89 -3.89 6.72
CA VAL A 27 -12.53 -4.09 5.32
C VAL A 27 -11.13 -4.69 5.12
N LEU A 28 -10.23 -4.55 6.08
CA LEU A 28 -8.86 -5.05 5.96
C LEU A 28 -8.80 -6.57 5.67
N PRO A 29 -9.60 -7.44 6.31
CA PRO A 29 -9.59 -8.86 5.96
C PRO A 29 -9.92 -9.14 4.49
N TYR A 30 -10.79 -8.32 3.88
CA TYR A 30 -11.12 -8.47 2.45
C TYR A 30 -9.97 -8.02 1.55
N PHE A 31 -9.26 -6.96 1.91
CA PHE A 31 -8.03 -6.58 1.19
C PHE A 31 -6.99 -7.70 1.26
N ARG A 32 -6.80 -8.28 2.43
CA ARG A 32 -5.88 -9.39 2.61
C ARG A 32 -6.30 -10.62 1.83
N LYS A 33 -7.58 -10.93 1.78
CA LYS A 33 -8.13 -12.08 1.05
C LYS A 33 -7.93 -11.95 -0.46
N ALA A 34 -8.08 -10.74 -0.98
CA ALA A 34 -7.95 -10.48 -2.41
C ALA A 34 -6.50 -10.46 -2.89
N GLU A 35 -5.55 -10.18 -2.00
CA GLU A 35 -4.17 -9.87 -2.36
C GLU A 35 -3.26 -11.08 -2.38
N LYS A 36 -2.37 -11.11 -3.39
CA LYS A 36 -1.21 -12.00 -3.44
C LYS A 36 0.03 -11.12 -3.53
N ASN A 37 0.56 -10.71 -2.37
CA ASN A 37 1.69 -9.80 -2.32
C ASN A 37 3.01 -10.55 -2.44
N GLN A 38 3.87 -10.07 -3.32
CA GLN A 38 5.20 -10.64 -3.56
C GLN A 38 6.04 -10.72 -2.28
N ARG A 39 5.87 -9.76 -1.38
CA ARG A 39 6.59 -9.69 -0.10
C ARG A 39 6.07 -10.67 0.94
N GLY A 40 4.95 -11.34 0.67
CA GLY A 40 4.33 -12.29 1.59
C GLY A 40 3.22 -11.70 2.43
N ALA A 41 2.65 -12.54 3.31
CA ALA A 41 1.56 -12.16 4.19
C ALA A 41 2.05 -11.48 5.46
N ASN A 42 1.29 -10.51 5.96
CA ASN A 42 1.47 -9.91 7.28
C ASN A 42 0.11 -9.37 7.76
N GLU A 43 0.11 -8.51 8.77
CA GLU A 43 -1.16 -7.99 9.30
C GLU A 43 -1.91 -7.08 8.31
N PHE A 44 -1.23 -6.54 7.28
CA PHE A 44 -1.83 -5.67 6.28
C PHE A 44 -2.02 -6.33 4.92
N HIS A 45 -1.31 -7.42 4.65
CA HIS A 45 -1.23 -8.03 3.32
C HIS A 45 -1.54 -9.50 3.34
N GLY A 46 -2.13 -10.00 2.26
CA GLY A 46 -2.32 -11.41 1.99
C GLY A 46 -1.33 -11.92 0.94
N ALA A 47 -1.16 -13.25 0.89
CA ALA A 47 -0.23 -13.91 -0.02
C ALA A 47 -0.91 -14.90 -0.97
N ASP A 48 -2.19 -15.22 -0.74
CA ASP A 48 -2.89 -16.31 -1.44
C ASP A 48 -4.08 -15.85 -2.28
N GLY A 49 -4.30 -14.55 -2.40
CA GLY A 49 -5.43 -14.01 -3.15
C GLY A 49 -5.21 -13.99 -4.66
N PRO A 50 -6.27 -13.69 -5.43
CA PRO A 50 -6.18 -13.66 -6.89
C PRO A 50 -5.49 -12.42 -7.47
N LEU A 51 -5.38 -11.33 -6.70
CA LEU A 51 -4.78 -10.08 -7.18
C LEU A 51 -3.30 -10.03 -6.83
N GLU A 52 -2.46 -10.16 -7.85
CA GLU A 52 -1.02 -10.07 -7.65
C GLU A 52 -0.57 -8.63 -7.43
N VAL A 53 0.22 -8.43 -6.37
CA VAL A 53 0.81 -7.13 -6.01
C VAL A 53 2.31 -7.33 -5.88
N SER A 54 3.09 -6.58 -6.63
CA SER A 54 4.54 -6.79 -6.72
C SER A 54 5.32 -5.48 -6.68
N ASP A 55 6.60 -5.61 -6.32
CA ASP A 55 7.54 -4.50 -6.41
C ASP A 55 7.90 -4.23 -7.86
N LEU A 56 8.31 -2.99 -8.16
CA LEU A 56 8.82 -2.65 -9.47
C LEU A 56 10.13 -3.39 -9.74
N ARG A 57 10.27 -3.96 -10.94
CA ARG A 57 11.50 -4.67 -11.34
C ARG A 57 12.61 -3.70 -11.70
N ASP A 58 12.30 -2.71 -12.53
CA ASP A 58 13.25 -1.74 -13.04
C ASP A 58 12.96 -0.37 -12.43
N VAL A 59 13.82 0.05 -11.53
CA VAL A 59 13.69 1.34 -10.85
C VAL A 59 14.63 2.34 -11.54
N PRO A 60 14.09 3.43 -12.13
CA PRO A 60 14.96 4.43 -12.78
C PRO A 60 15.95 5.04 -11.78
N PRO A 61 17.20 5.26 -12.17
CA PRO A 61 18.19 5.90 -11.29
C PRO A 61 17.74 7.26 -10.74
N LEU A 62 16.95 8.00 -11.49
CA LEU A 62 16.41 9.30 -11.07
C LEU A 62 15.55 9.18 -9.80
N TYR A 63 14.90 8.04 -9.59
CA TYR A 63 14.12 7.81 -8.38
C TYR A 63 14.98 7.96 -7.12
N TYR A 64 16.21 7.41 -7.14
CA TYR A 64 17.07 7.45 -5.94
C TYR A 64 17.49 8.88 -5.61
N ALA A 65 17.72 9.70 -6.62
CA ALA A 65 18.01 11.12 -6.42
C ALA A 65 16.78 11.85 -5.85
N PHE A 66 15.60 11.56 -6.38
CA PHE A 66 14.32 12.12 -5.89
C PHE A 66 14.08 11.74 -4.44
N ARG A 67 14.31 10.46 -4.11
CA ARG A 67 14.15 9.95 -2.75
C ARG A 67 15.09 10.65 -1.78
N ALA A 68 16.36 10.79 -2.15
CA ALA A 68 17.35 11.47 -1.33
C ALA A 68 16.95 12.93 -1.09
N ALA A 69 16.48 13.62 -2.12
CA ALA A 69 16.00 15.00 -1.98
C ALA A 69 14.82 15.10 -1.02
N GLY A 70 13.85 14.17 -1.10
CA GLY A 70 12.71 14.13 -0.20
C GLY A 70 13.14 13.91 1.24
N GLN A 71 14.10 13.01 1.48
CA GLN A 71 14.64 12.75 2.81
C GLN A 71 15.37 13.97 3.39
N GLU A 72 16.10 14.70 2.56
CA GLU A 72 16.75 15.95 2.96
C GLU A 72 15.73 17.03 3.36
N MET A 73 14.53 17.00 2.77
CA MET A 73 13.44 17.90 3.13
C MET A 73 12.67 17.45 4.38
N GLY A 74 13.07 16.35 4.98
CA GLY A 74 12.43 15.85 6.19
C GLY A 74 11.33 14.82 5.96
N MET A 75 11.11 14.35 4.74
CA MET A 75 10.15 13.31 4.45
C MET A 75 10.68 11.95 4.90
N PRO A 76 9.88 11.16 5.65
CA PRO A 76 10.32 9.82 6.04
C PRO A 76 10.33 8.89 4.83
N LEU A 77 11.27 7.95 4.80
CA LEU A 77 11.25 6.86 3.82
C LEU A 77 10.14 5.90 4.20
N ASN A 78 9.22 5.63 3.27
CA ASN A 78 8.14 4.69 3.49
C ASN A 78 8.19 3.58 2.43
N PRO A 79 8.65 2.38 2.78
CA PRO A 79 8.68 1.26 1.83
C PRO A 79 7.32 0.58 1.66
N GLU A 80 6.33 0.96 2.46
CA GLU A 80 5.03 0.27 2.53
C GLU A 80 3.90 1.28 2.72
N PHE A 81 3.33 1.78 1.61
CA PHE A 81 2.25 2.77 1.67
C PHE A 81 0.91 2.18 2.09
N ASN A 82 0.69 0.88 1.90
CA ASN A 82 -0.56 0.21 2.28
C ASN A 82 -0.50 -0.44 3.66
N GLY A 83 0.52 -0.10 4.45
CA GLY A 83 0.65 -0.52 5.84
C GLY A 83 0.02 0.47 6.81
N ALA A 84 0.66 0.65 7.97
CA ALA A 84 0.16 1.55 9.01
C ALA A 84 0.27 3.03 8.61
N GLU A 85 1.31 3.40 7.84
CA GLU A 85 1.58 4.77 7.44
C GLU A 85 1.51 4.93 5.94
N HIS A 86 0.73 5.94 5.48
CA HIS A 86 0.59 6.26 4.06
C HIS A 86 1.43 7.46 3.63
N GLU A 87 2.06 8.15 4.56
CA GLU A 87 2.87 9.32 4.29
C GLU A 87 4.35 8.96 4.14
N GLY A 88 5.07 9.80 3.39
CA GLY A 88 6.49 9.63 3.18
C GLY A 88 6.85 9.55 1.71
N ILE A 89 8.09 9.19 1.44
CA ILE A 89 8.62 9.01 0.09
C ILE A 89 9.09 7.57 -0.11
N GLY A 90 8.73 6.98 -1.23
CA GLY A 90 9.08 5.59 -1.54
C GLY A 90 8.49 5.14 -2.85
N LEU A 91 8.67 3.86 -3.18
CA LEU A 91 8.08 3.24 -4.36
C LEU A 91 6.76 2.56 -3.99
N SER A 92 5.75 2.78 -4.82
CA SER A 92 4.50 2.03 -4.72
C SER A 92 4.65 0.66 -5.37
N GLN A 93 3.96 -0.33 -4.83
CA GLN A 93 3.81 -1.61 -5.50
C GLN A 93 2.81 -1.49 -6.64
N THR A 94 2.84 -2.45 -7.55
CA THR A 94 1.97 -2.46 -8.73
C THR A 94 1.23 -3.78 -8.86
N THR A 95 0.18 -3.77 -9.70
CA THR A 95 -0.57 -4.97 -10.03
C THR A 95 -0.09 -5.61 -11.35
N ALA A 96 1.14 -5.34 -11.75
CA ALA A 96 1.68 -5.82 -13.03
C ALA A 96 2.03 -7.30 -13.04
N GLY A 97 2.09 -7.96 -11.87
CA GLY A 97 2.18 -9.42 -11.78
C GLY A 97 3.36 -10.03 -12.53
N GLY A 98 4.60 -9.70 -12.17
CA GLY A 98 5.80 -10.29 -12.78
C GLY A 98 6.12 -9.80 -14.18
N GLY A 99 5.36 -8.84 -14.67
CA GLY A 99 5.55 -8.25 -15.98
C GLY A 99 6.44 -7.02 -16.03
#